data_b2643fe224c49e3db100a8f051289126
#
_entry.id   b2643fe224c49e3db100a8f051289126
#
_cell.length_a   1.000
_cell.length_b   1.000
_cell.length_c   1.000
_cell.angle_alpha   90.00
_cell.angle_beta   90.00
_cell.angle_gamma   90.00
#
_symmetry.space_group_name_H-M   'P 1'
#
loop_
_entity.id
_entity.type
_entity.pdbx_description
1 polymer ?
#
loop_
_entity_poly.entity_id
_entity_poly.type
_entity_poly.pdbx_seq_one_letter_code
_entity_poly.pdbx_strand_id
1 'polypeptide(L)'
;QIDFSAFEQAVTCRTKGVIINSPNNPSGVVYSRQTLETLAAILRAKEALYGHPIYLISDEPYREIAFHGVEVPWVPQIYKDTIVCYSFSKSLSLPGERLGYVLVPKQVTDADAVYAATAGAGRSQGYVNAPSLFQRVAAECCDLTADISVYERNCALLTDALREMGYHVVQPGGAFYLFPRSLEPDDMAFSERAKQFDLLLVPGSGFGAPGHFRIAYCVQTEMIERALPRFKALADSYQ
;
A
#
# COMPACT_ATOMS: atom_id res chain seq x y z
N GLN A 1 -10.83 6.74 -0.06
CA GLN A 1 -11.10 6.87 -1.52
C GLN A 1 -10.27 8.02 -2.08
N ILE A 2 -10.00 7.99 -3.38
CA ILE A 2 -9.31 9.08 -4.08
C ILE A 2 -10.28 10.27 -4.15
N ASP A 3 -9.80 11.47 -3.81
CA ASP A 3 -10.47 12.72 -4.16
C ASP A 3 -10.18 13.02 -5.64
N PHE A 4 -11.10 12.62 -6.51
CA PHE A 4 -10.93 12.77 -7.95
C PHE A 4 -10.91 14.23 -8.40
N SER A 5 -11.59 15.14 -7.69
CA SER A 5 -11.56 16.58 -8.02
C SER A 5 -10.19 17.17 -7.76
N ALA A 6 -9.63 16.91 -6.57
CA ALA A 6 -8.28 17.35 -6.22
C ALA A 6 -7.22 16.66 -7.11
N PHE A 7 -7.40 15.35 -7.40
CA PHE A 7 -6.51 14.62 -8.29
C PHE A 7 -6.47 15.22 -9.69
N GLU A 8 -7.64 15.48 -10.29
CA GLU A 8 -7.73 16.06 -11.64
C GLU A 8 -7.07 17.43 -11.73
N GLN A 9 -7.22 18.26 -10.70
CA GLN A 9 -6.60 19.58 -10.61
C GLN A 9 -5.07 19.48 -10.46
N ALA A 10 -4.56 18.45 -9.78
CA ALA A 10 -3.13 18.24 -9.58
C ALA A 10 -2.40 17.77 -10.85
N VAL A 11 -3.11 17.15 -11.81
CA VAL A 11 -2.53 16.68 -13.08
C VAL A 11 -2.36 17.86 -14.04
N THR A 12 -1.11 18.16 -14.39
CA THR A 12 -0.72 19.26 -15.28
C THR A 12 0.00 18.78 -16.53
N CYS A 13 0.26 19.66 -17.49
CA CYS A 13 1.06 19.35 -18.69
C CYS A 13 2.49 18.87 -18.38
N ARG A 14 2.98 19.04 -17.15
CA ARG A 14 4.27 18.53 -16.69
C ARG A 14 4.18 17.15 -16.06
N THR A 15 2.98 16.65 -15.76
CA THR A 15 2.79 15.33 -15.14
C THR A 15 3.14 14.22 -16.14
N LYS A 16 4.14 13.40 -15.82
CA LYS A 16 4.61 12.27 -16.64
C LYS A 16 4.24 10.92 -16.06
N GLY A 17 3.99 10.86 -14.78
CA GLY A 17 3.60 9.64 -14.11
C GLY A 17 2.79 9.90 -12.85
N VAL A 18 1.95 8.94 -12.51
CA VAL A 18 1.16 8.88 -11.28
C VAL A 18 1.46 7.56 -10.60
N ILE A 19 1.69 7.58 -9.30
CA ILE A 19 1.94 6.37 -8.51
C ILE A 19 0.70 6.05 -7.69
N ILE A 20 0.24 4.80 -7.76
CA ILE A 20 -0.78 4.26 -6.87
C ILE A 20 -0.22 3.07 -6.12
N ASN A 21 -0.71 2.83 -4.89
CA ASN A 21 -0.37 1.67 -4.10
C ASN A 21 -1.67 0.99 -3.62
N SER A 22 -1.94 -0.23 -4.10
CA SER A 22 -3.17 -0.96 -3.76
C SER A 22 -2.94 -2.47 -3.84
N PRO A 23 -3.20 -3.23 -2.75
CA PRO A 23 -3.63 -2.78 -1.42
C PRO A 23 -2.67 -1.79 -0.78
N ASN A 24 -3.19 -0.81 -0.06
CA ASN A 24 -2.46 0.40 0.31
C ASN A 24 -1.72 0.30 1.65
N ASN A 25 -0.52 0.80 1.69
CA ASN A 25 0.20 1.19 2.89
C ASN A 25 0.14 2.74 3.00
N PRO A 26 -0.47 3.33 4.02
CA PRO A 26 -0.78 2.77 5.34
C PRO A 26 -2.24 2.31 5.55
N SER A 27 -3.16 2.58 4.64
CA SER A 27 -4.60 2.55 4.93
C SER A 27 -5.25 1.16 4.84
N GLY A 28 -4.60 0.17 4.23
CA GLY A 28 -5.19 -1.14 3.95
C GLY A 28 -6.31 -1.11 2.89
N VAL A 29 -6.56 0.02 2.26
CA VAL A 29 -7.61 0.16 1.24
C VAL A 29 -7.19 -0.56 -0.04
N VAL A 30 -8.13 -1.30 -0.62
CA VAL A 30 -8.02 -1.87 -1.97
C VAL A 30 -8.88 -1.03 -2.92
N TYR A 31 -8.30 -0.51 -3.99
CA TYR A 31 -9.06 0.24 -4.98
C TYR A 31 -9.93 -0.70 -5.80
N SER A 32 -11.24 -0.38 -5.86
CA SER A 32 -12.17 -1.11 -6.71
C SER A 32 -11.87 -0.88 -8.20
N ARG A 33 -12.33 -1.80 -9.06
CA ARG A 33 -12.28 -1.63 -10.52
C ARG A 33 -12.86 -0.28 -10.94
N GLN A 34 -14.01 0.11 -10.41
CA GLN A 34 -14.65 1.40 -10.71
C GLN A 34 -13.78 2.60 -10.32
N THR A 35 -13.10 2.55 -9.17
CA THR A 35 -12.15 3.59 -8.75
C THR A 35 -11.02 3.73 -9.76
N LEU A 36 -10.45 2.60 -10.19
CA LEU A 36 -9.36 2.59 -11.18
C LEU A 36 -9.81 3.01 -12.59
N GLU A 37 -11.02 2.65 -12.99
CA GLU A 37 -11.61 3.09 -14.26
C GLU A 37 -11.84 4.61 -14.31
N THR A 38 -12.31 5.19 -13.19
CA THR A 38 -12.46 6.65 -13.05
C THR A 38 -11.10 7.35 -13.13
N LEU A 39 -10.10 6.83 -12.41
CA LEU A 39 -8.72 7.33 -12.50
C LEU A 39 -8.19 7.28 -13.93
N ALA A 40 -8.37 6.14 -14.61
CA ALA A 40 -7.91 5.93 -15.97
C ALA A 40 -8.62 6.87 -16.97
N ALA A 41 -9.91 7.17 -16.76
CA ALA A 41 -10.66 8.11 -17.60
C ALA A 41 -10.07 9.53 -17.50
N ILE A 42 -9.75 9.99 -16.28
CA ILE A 42 -9.10 11.27 -16.06
C ILE A 42 -7.73 11.32 -16.76
N LEU A 43 -6.91 10.28 -16.58
CA LEU A 43 -5.58 10.24 -17.20
C LEU A 43 -5.67 10.29 -18.74
N ARG A 44 -6.57 9.50 -19.38
CA ARG A 44 -6.79 9.55 -20.84
C ARG A 44 -7.21 10.93 -21.31
N ALA A 45 -8.09 11.62 -20.58
CA ALA A 45 -8.52 12.95 -20.95
C ALA A 45 -7.34 13.95 -20.87
N LYS A 46 -6.48 13.82 -19.85
CA LYS A 46 -5.29 14.66 -19.69
C LYS A 46 -4.21 14.36 -20.74
N GLU A 47 -4.01 13.08 -21.12
CA GLU A 47 -3.12 12.69 -22.22
C GLU A 47 -3.56 13.33 -23.55
N ALA A 48 -4.85 13.25 -23.85
CA ALA A 48 -5.39 13.86 -25.06
C ALA A 48 -5.22 15.39 -25.05
N LEU A 49 -5.38 16.01 -23.89
CA LEU A 49 -5.23 17.47 -23.72
C LEU A 49 -3.77 17.91 -23.87
N TYR A 50 -2.83 17.14 -23.32
CA TYR A 50 -1.41 17.55 -23.22
C TYR A 50 -0.54 16.99 -24.34
N GLY A 51 -1.04 16.03 -25.12
CA GLY A 51 -0.35 15.45 -26.26
C GLY A 51 0.84 14.55 -25.92
N HIS A 52 0.84 13.95 -24.72
CA HIS A 52 1.88 13.00 -24.30
C HIS A 52 1.31 11.96 -23.31
N PRO A 53 1.93 10.76 -23.21
CA PRO A 53 1.50 9.75 -22.25
C PRO A 53 1.72 10.20 -20.80
N ILE A 54 0.85 9.70 -19.91
CA ILE A 54 0.99 9.81 -18.46
C ILE A 54 1.02 8.39 -17.88
N TYR A 55 2.19 7.91 -17.49
CA TYR A 55 2.34 6.55 -17.01
C TYR A 55 1.72 6.36 -15.62
N LEU A 56 0.95 5.28 -15.44
CA LEU A 56 0.44 4.87 -14.16
C LEU A 56 1.37 3.80 -13.56
N ILE A 57 2.06 4.13 -12.48
CA ILE A 57 2.94 3.21 -11.77
C ILE A 57 2.12 2.57 -10.66
N SER A 58 1.82 1.27 -10.84
CA SER A 58 1.07 0.48 -9.86
C SER A 58 2.04 -0.25 -8.94
N ASP A 59 2.16 0.21 -7.70
CA ASP A 59 2.96 -0.41 -6.66
C ASP A 59 2.13 -1.47 -5.93
N GLU A 60 2.43 -2.75 -6.16
CA GLU A 60 1.59 -3.89 -5.79
C GLU A 60 2.26 -4.91 -4.85
N PRO A 61 3.04 -4.54 -3.84
CA PRO A 61 3.71 -5.51 -2.98
C PRO A 61 2.77 -6.30 -2.07
N TYR A 62 1.50 -5.89 -1.97
CA TYR A 62 0.47 -6.52 -1.13
C TYR A 62 -0.63 -7.20 -1.95
N ARG A 63 -0.45 -7.40 -3.26
CA ARG A 63 -1.48 -7.91 -4.17
C ARG A 63 -2.18 -9.17 -3.65
N GLU A 64 -1.45 -10.14 -3.12
CA GLU A 64 -1.95 -11.42 -2.61
C GLU A 64 -2.54 -11.30 -1.21
N ILE A 65 -2.31 -10.18 -0.50
CA ILE A 65 -2.81 -9.95 0.86
C ILE A 65 -4.10 -9.13 0.76
N ALA A 66 -5.17 -9.79 0.34
CA ALA A 66 -6.52 -9.24 0.26
C ALA A 66 -7.47 -10.13 1.06
N PHE A 67 -8.43 -9.53 1.76
CA PHE A 67 -9.31 -10.19 2.72
C PHE A 67 -10.73 -10.28 2.20
N HIS A 68 -11.52 -11.21 2.78
CA HIS A 68 -12.97 -11.34 2.54
C HIS A 68 -13.36 -11.47 1.07
N GLY A 69 -12.48 -12.05 0.23
CA GLY A 69 -12.73 -12.22 -1.20
C GLY A 69 -12.68 -10.90 -1.99
N VAL A 70 -12.07 -9.86 -1.44
CA VAL A 70 -11.86 -8.60 -2.16
C VAL A 70 -10.95 -8.85 -3.36
N GLU A 71 -11.45 -8.53 -4.56
CA GLU A 71 -10.66 -8.60 -5.79
C GLU A 71 -9.67 -7.43 -5.85
N VAL A 72 -8.40 -7.73 -6.13
CA VAL A 72 -7.39 -6.73 -6.48
C VAL A 72 -7.31 -6.65 -8.01
N PRO A 73 -7.86 -5.61 -8.65
CA PRO A 73 -7.93 -5.54 -10.10
C PRO A 73 -6.55 -5.50 -10.75
N TRP A 74 -6.41 -6.10 -11.94
CA TRP A 74 -5.20 -6.00 -12.74
C TRP A 74 -5.16 -4.69 -13.51
N VAL A 75 -4.40 -3.72 -13.01
CA VAL A 75 -4.40 -2.33 -13.50
C VAL A 75 -4.02 -2.20 -14.98
N PRO A 76 -3.07 -2.99 -15.53
CA PRO A 76 -2.76 -2.93 -16.98
C PRO A 76 -3.92 -3.24 -17.92
N GLN A 77 -4.96 -3.97 -17.47
CA GLN A 77 -6.18 -4.20 -18.27
C GLN A 77 -7.14 -2.99 -18.24
N ILE A 78 -6.99 -2.09 -17.29
CA ILE A 78 -7.84 -0.90 -17.12
C ILE A 78 -7.22 0.31 -17.81
N TYR A 79 -5.90 0.46 -17.70
CA TYR A 79 -5.16 1.56 -18.29
C TYR A 79 -3.89 1.04 -18.95
N LYS A 80 -3.75 1.26 -20.28
CA LYS A 80 -2.68 0.65 -21.08
C LYS A 80 -1.27 1.09 -20.69
N ASP A 81 -1.10 2.37 -20.32
CA ASP A 81 0.20 2.94 -19.96
C ASP A 81 0.52 2.72 -18.47
N THR A 82 0.32 1.47 -18.03
CA THR A 82 0.59 1.03 -16.66
C THR A 82 1.90 0.25 -16.57
N ILE A 83 2.75 0.67 -15.63
CA ILE A 83 3.98 -0.02 -15.21
C ILE A 83 3.68 -0.63 -13.84
N VAL A 84 3.98 -1.92 -13.65
CA VAL A 84 3.75 -2.60 -12.37
C VAL A 84 5.05 -2.77 -11.62
N CYS A 85 5.09 -2.34 -10.36
CA CYS A 85 6.16 -2.61 -9.42
C CYS A 85 5.70 -3.66 -8.42
N TYR A 86 6.41 -4.77 -8.32
CA TYR A 86 6.08 -5.88 -7.42
C TYR A 86 7.26 -6.28 -6.55
N SER A 87 6.97 -6.79 -5.35
CA SER A 87 7.97 -7.28 -4.40
C SER A 87 7.52 -8.54 -3.71
N PHE A 88 8.40 -9.55 -3.65
CA PHE A 88 8.19 -10.78 -2.88
C PHE A 88 8.40 -10.60 -1.36
N SER A 89 8.70 -9.40 -0.93
CA SER A 89 8.91 -9.07 0.50
C SER A 89 7.70 -9.41 1.37
N LYS A 90 6.48 -9.38 0.80
CA LYS A 90 5.23 -9.55 1.55
C LYS A 90 4.55 -10.88 1.24
N SER A 91 4.35 -11.21 -0.04
CA SER A 91 3.70 -12.46 -0.45
C SER A 91 4.44 -13.71 0.01
N LEU A 92 5.77 -13.71 -0.10
CA LEU A 92 6.61 -14.84 0.33
C LEU A 92 7.32 -14.61 1.69
N SER A 93 7.02 -13.52 2.39
CA SER A 93 7.68 -13.16 3.65
C SER A 93 9.22 -13.11 3.56
N LEU A 94 9.75 -12.61 2.43
CA LEU A 94 11.19 -12.53 2.14
C LEU A 94 11.70 -11.07 2.04
N PRO A 95 11.47 -10.20 3.05
CA PRO A 95 11.87 -8.79 2.94
C PRO A 95 13.39 -8.60 2.95
N GLY A 96 14.14 -9.51 3.58
CA GLY A 96 15.60 -9.48 3.66
C GLY A 96 16.29 -9.78 2.34
N GLU A 97 15.65 -10.55 1.47
CA GLU A 97 16.26 -11.06 0.23
C GLU A 97 16.24 -10.04 -0.91
N ARG A 98 15.56 -8.93 -0.74
CA ARG A 98 15.54 -7.78 -1.65
C ARG A 98 15.15 -8.15 -3.09
N LEU A 99 14.10 -8.97 -3.24
CA LEU A 99 13.63 -9.49 -4.52
C LEU A 99 12.29 -8.87 -4.93
N GLY A 100 12.22 -8.42 -6.16
CA GLY A 100 11.02 -7.89 -6.81
C GLY A 100 11.25 -7.72 -8.30
N TYR A 101 10.28 -7.19 -9.00
CA TYR A 101 10.39 -6.89 -10.42
C TYR A 101 9.60 -5.63 -10.81
N VAL A 102 10.00 -5.04 -11.92
CA VAL A 102 9.22 -4.03 -12.63
C VAL A 102 8.75 -4.66 -13.94
N LEU A 103 7.44 -4.66 -14.16
CA LEU A 103 6.82 -5.14 -15.39
C LEU A 103 6.43 -3.93 -16.25
N VAL A 104 6.97 -3.88 -17.45
CA VAL A 104 6.57 -2.94 -18.52
C VAL A 104 5.84 -3.75 -19.60
N PRO A 105 4.50 -3.78 -19.61
CA PRO A 105 3.73 -4.48 -20.64
C PRO A 105 4.00 -3.92 -22.04
N LYS A 106 3.97 -4.78 -23.05
CA LYS A 106 4.24 -4.38 -24.45
C LYS A 106 3.26 -3.33 -25.01
N GLN A 107 2.08 -3.23 -24.42
CA GLN A 107 1.05 -2.25 -24.81
C GLN A 107 1.33 -0.81 -24.32
N VAL A 108 2.29 -0.65 -23.41
CA VAL A 108 2.70 0.66 -22.88
C VAL A 108 3.27 1.50 -24.02
N THR A 109 2.91 2.76 -24.09
CA THR A 109 3.49 3.72 -25.04
C THR A 109 5.01 3.79 -24.83
N ASP A 110 5.78 3.67 -25.91
CA ASP A 110 7.25 3.61 -25.88
C ASP A 110 7.84 2.50 -24.98
N ALA A 111 7.18 1.33 -24.91
CA ALA A 111 7.51 0.25 -23.99
C ALA A 111 9.01 -0.12 -23.94
N ASP A 112 9.67 -0.24 -25.12
CA ASP A 112 11.09 -0.59 -25.17
C ASP A 112 11.98 0.51 -24.59
N ALA A 113 11.65 1.78 -24.83
CA ALA A 113 12.38 2.91 -24.26
C ALA A 113 12.17 3.00 -22.74
N VAL A 114 10.94 2.81 -22.26
CA VAL A 114 10.59 2.76 -20.84
C VAL A 114 11.32 1.62 -20.14
N TYR A 115 11.34 0.43 -20.75
CA TYR A 115 12.10 -0.72 -20.24
C TYR A 115 13.60 -0.43 -20.13
N ALA A 116 14.20 0.10 -21.21
CA ALA A 116 15.62 0.45 -21.23
C ALA A 116 15.96 1.53 -20.19
N ALA A 117 15.11 2.54 -20.06
CA ALA A 117 15.29 3.61 -19.05
C ALA A 117 15.21 3.06 -17.62
N THR A 118 14.25 2.16 -17.34
CA THR A 118 14.10 1.51 -16.02
C THR A 118 15.34 0.67 -15.69
N ALA A 119 15.82 -0.14 -16.63
CA ALA A 119 17.04 -0.94 -16.45
C ALA A 119 18.28 -0.06 -16.27
N GLY A 120 18.38 1.03 -17.04
CA GLY A 120 19.46 2.03 -16.92
C GLY A 120 19.45 2.74 -15.55
N ALA A 121 18.28 3.15 -15.07
CA ALA A 121 18.09 3.76 -13.76
C ALA A 121 18.51 2.80 -12.63
N GLY A 122 18.12 1.53 -12.70
CA GLY A 122 18.53 0.51 -11.74
C GLY A 122 20.08 0.37 -11.68
N ARG A 123 20.73 0.30 -12.83
CA ARG A 123 22.20 0.23 -12.92
C ARG A 123 22.89 1.47 -12.36
N SER A 124 22.40 2.66 -12.66
CA SER A 124 22.98 3.90 -12.16
C SER A 124 22.89 4.04 -10.64
N GLN A 125 21.92 3.36 -10.02
CA GLN A 125 21.80 3.27 -8.56
C GLN A 125 22.59 2.11 -7.94
N GLY A 126 23.34 1.33 -8.75
CA GLY A 126 24.14 0.19 -8.29
C GLY A 126 23.38 -1.14 -8.23
N TYR A 127 22.11 -1.18 -8.65
CA TYR A 127 21.29 -2.41 -8.66
C TYR A 127 21.28 -3.03 -10.07
N VAL A 128 22.20 -3.97 -10.29
CA VAL A 128 22.31 -4.62 -11.61
C VAL A 128 21.32 -5.78 -11.74
N ASN A 129 21.31 -6.67 -10.74
CA ASN A 129 20.46 -7.87 -10.69
C ASN A 129 20.09 -8.23 -9.26
N ALA A 130 18.93 -8.86 -9.08
CA ALA A 130 18.61 -9.53 -7.83
C ALA A 130 19.50 -10.78 -7.64
N PRO A 131 19.71 -11.28 -6.40
CA PRO A 131 20.49 -12.49 -6.15
C PRO A 131 19.97 -13.70 -6.93
N SER A 132 20.82 -14.38 -7.69
CA SER A 132 20.41 -15.45 -8.63
C SER A 132 19.76 -16.66 -7.94
N LEU A 133 20.19 -16.98 -6.73
CA LEU A 133 19.58 -18.03 -5.93
C LEU A 133 18.09 -17.72 -5.66
N PHE A 134 17.80 -16.50 -5.19
CA PHE A 134 16.43 -16.10 -4.86
C PHE A 134 15.55 -15.88 -6.07
N GLN A 135 16.11 -15.54 -7.23
CA GLN A 135 15.36 -15.54 -8.49
C GLN A 135 14.84 -16.95 -8.82
N ARG A 136 15.65 -18.00 -8.60
CA ARG A 136 15.24 -19.41 -8.80
C ARG A 136 14.22 -19.84 -7.75
N VAL A 137 14.43 -19.50 -6.49
CA VAL A 137 13.46 -19.78 -5.41
C VAL A 137 12.11 -19.13 -5.72
N ALA A 138 12.10 -17.85 -6.13
CA ALA A 138 10.86 -17.17 -6.47
C ALA A 138 10.16 -17.80 -7.68
N ALA A 139 10.91 -18.29 -8.68
CA ALA A 139 10.32 -18.97 -9.83
C ALA A 139 9.59 -20.27 -9.45
N GLU A 140 10.10 -21.01 -8.45
CA GLU A 140 9.47 -22.23 -7.94
C GLU A 140 8.32 -21.94 -6.95
N CYS A 141 8.30 -20.75 -6.35
CA CYS A 141 7.37 -20.39 -5.29
C CYS A 141 6.38 -19.27 -5.69
N CYS A 142 6.34 -18.87 -6.96
CA CYS A 142 5.55 -17.72 -7.40
C CYS A 142 4.03 -17.89 -7.18
N ASP A 143 3.56 -19.13 -7.10
CA ASP A 143 2.15 -19.46 -6.84
C ASP A 143 1.83 -19.65 -5.33
N LEU A 144 2.84 -19.47 -4.47
CA LEU A 144 2.70 -19.59 -3.02
C LEU A 144 2.51 -18.22 -2.40
N THR A 145 1.81 -18.20 -1.26
CA THR A 145 1.66 -17.01 -0.42
C THR A 145 1.86 -17.38 1.05
N ALA A 146 2.21 -16.39 1.87
CA ALA A 146 2.15 -16.53 3.33
C ALA A 146 0.70 -16.87 3.76
N ASP A 147 0.53 -17.45 4.95
CA ASP A 147 -0.80 -17.69 5.52
C ASP A 147 -1.49 -16.36 5.87
N ILE A 148 -2.30 -15.87 4.93
CA ILE A 148 -3.04 -14.62 5.08
C ILE A 148 -4.17 -14.71 6.10
N SER A 149 -4.62 -15.91 6.48
CA SER A 149 -5.71 -16.09 7.46
C SER A 149 -5.34 -15.55 8.84
N VAL A 150 -4.05 -15.59 9.18
CA VAL A 150 -3.54 -14.96 10.41
C VAL A 150 -3.71 -13.45 10.36
N TYR A 151 -3.38 -12.83 9.23
CA TYR A 151 -3.53 -11.37 9.06
C TYR A 151 -5.00 -10.95 9.08
N GLU A 152 -5.87 -11.71 8.42
CA GLU A 152 -7.32 -11.45 8.39
C GLU A 152 -7.91 -11.51 9.81
N ARG A 153 -7.59 -12.56 10.59
CA ARG A 153 -7.99 -12.69 11.98
C ARG A 153 -7.47 -11.55 12.85
N ASN A 154 -6.19 -11.21 12.73
CA ASN A 154 -5.57 -10.11 13.47
C ASN A 154 -6.21 -8.77 13.12
N CYS A 155 -6.53 -8.55 11.85
CA CYS A 155 -7.22 -7.38 11.38
C CYS A 155 -8.60 -7.24 12.02
N ALA A 156 -9.40 -8.30 12.02
CA ALA A 156 -10.74 -8.30 12.61
C ALA A 156 -10.67 -8.01 14.11
N LEU A 157 -9.86 -8.78 14.84
CA LEU A 157 -9.67 -8.64 16.29
C LEU A 157 -9.29 -7.20 16.68
N LEU A 158 -8.30 -6.64 15.99
CA LEU A 158 -7.80 -5.30 16.33
C LEU A 158 -8.81 -4.20 15.92
N THR A 159 -9.45 -4.34 14.76
CA THR A 159 -10.44 -3.37 14.27
C THR A 159 -11.64 -3.28 15.20
N ASP A 160 -12.20 -4.43 15.59
CA ASP A 160 -13.40 -4.49 16.43
C ASP A 160 -13.09 -3.92 17.84
N ALA A 161 -11.99 -4.37 18.43
CA ALA A 161 -11.58 -3.88 19.74
C ALA A 161 -11.30 -2.36 19.76
N LEU A 162 -10.61 -1.83 18.76
CA LEU A 162 -10.35 -0.40 18.69
C LEU A 162 -11.64 0.42 18.51
N ARG A 163 -12.60 -0.05 17.73
CA ARG A 163 -13.91 0.60 17.58
C ARG A 163 -14.68 0.64 18.88
N GLU A 164 -14.69 -0.47 19.63
CA GLU A 164 -15.29 -0.53 20.99
C GLU A 164 -14.63 0.44 21.97
N MET A 165 -13.34 0.71 21.81
CA MET A 165 -12.60 1.69 22.62
C MET A 165 -12.77 3.13 22.13
N GLY A 166 -13.59 3.39 21.10
CA GLY A 166 -13.89 4.72 20.57
C GLY A 166 -12.94 5.25 19.49
N TYR A 167 -12.01 4.43 18.98
CA TYR A 167 -11.20 4.83 17.83
C TYR A 167 -12.00 4.77 16.53
N HIS A 168 -11.79 5.75 15.67
CA HIS A 168 -12.38 5.73 14.34
C HIS A 168 -11.47 4.93 13.38
N VAL A 169 -11.92 3.72 13.03
CA VAL A 169 -11.17 2.76 12.19
C VAL A 169 -11.96 2.42 10.94
N VAL A 170 -11.37 2.64 9.76
CA VAL A 170 -11.87 2.14 8.49
C VAL A 170 -11.45 0.68 8.33
N GLN A 171 -12.37 -0.19 7.92
CA GLN A 171 -12.08 -1.60 7.66
C GLN A 171 -11.12 -1.73 6.48
N PRO A 172 -9.92 -2.31 6.64
CA PRO A 172 -9.04 -2.56 5.51
C PRO A 172 -9.55 -3.74 4.67
N GLY A 173 -9.34 -3.65 3.37
CA GLY A 173 -9.60 -4.75 2.43
C GLY A 173 -8.38 -5.61 2.14
N GLY A 174 -7.19 -5.19 2.59
CA GLY A 174 -5.94 -5.90 2.37
C GLY A 174 -4.74 -5.26 3.05
N ALA A 175 -3.54 -5.67 2.64
CA ALA A 175 -2.27 -5.39 3.32
C ALA A 175 -2.28 -5.92 4.77
N PHE A 176 -1.49 -5.35 5.67
CA PHE A 176 -1.50 -5.71 7.08
C PHE A 176 -1.34 -4.46 7.98
N TYR A 177 -2.07 -3.40 7.61
CA TYR A 177 -2.06 -2.14 8.33
C TYR A 177 -3.46 -1.67 8.65
N LEU A 178 -3.62 -1.12 9.86
CA LEU A 178 -4.72 -0.24 10.23
C LEU A 178 -4.24 1.20 10.24
N PHE A 179 -5.16 2.10 9.89
CA PHE A 179 -4.86 3.54 9.86
C PHE A 179 -5.97 4.34 10.56
N PRO A 180 -6.11 4.19 11.89
CA PRO A 180 -7.10 4.89 12.68
C PRO A 180 -6.83 6.39 12.79
N ARG A 181 -7.87 7.16 13.14
CA ARG A 181 -7.67 8.53 13.63
C ARG A 181 -7.07 8.51 15.03
N SER A 182 -6.13 9.42 15.29
CA SER A 182 -5.63 9.69 16.64
C SER A 182 -6.73 10.33 17.49
N LEU A 183 -6.66 10.12 18.82
CA LEU A 183 -7.63 10.67 19.77
C LEU A 183 -7.40 12.17 20.05
N GLU A 184 -6.31 12.72 19.53
CA GLU A 184 -6.02 14.15 19.53
C GLU A 184 -5.55 14.57 18.12
N PRO A 185 -5.67 15.86 17.74
CA PRO A 185 -5.32 16.34 16.40
C PRO A 185 -3.83 16.19 16.05
N ASP A 186 -2.95 16.28 17.04
CA ASP A 186 -1.51 16.09 16.89
C ASP A 186 -1.14 14.61 17.00
N ASP A 187 -0.98 13.97 15.84
CA ASP A 187 -0.63 12.55 15.75
C ASP A 187 0.80 12.24 16.24
N MET A 188 1.69 13.23 16.25
CA MET A 188 3.02 13.09 16.82
C MET A 188 2.93 13.05 18.36
N ALA A 189 2.21 13.99 18.98
CA ALA A 189 1.98 13.99 20.41
C ALA A 189 1.24 12.73 20.87
N PHE A 190 0.21 12.30 20.11
CA PHE A 190 -0.48 11.04 20.33
C PHE A 190 0.47 9.84 20.34
N SER A 191 1.35 9.75 19.35
CA SER A 191 2.31 8.65 19.23
C SER A 191 3.35 8.66 20.35
N GLU A 192 3.80 9.82 20.81
CA GLU A 192 4.68 9.93 21.97
C GLU A 192 3.96 9.52 23.27
N ARG A 193 2.70 9.92 23.47
CA ARG A 193 1.89 9.47 24.61
C ARG A 193 1.70 7.96 24.60
N ALA A 194 1.44 7.36 23.44
CA ALA A 194 1.26 5.92 23.29
C ALA A 194 2.45 5.10 23.80
N LYS A 195 3.68 5.63 23.71
CA LYS A 195 4.89 4.98 24.28
C LYS A 195 4.82 4.79 25.78
N GLN A 196 4.11 5.66 26.52
CA GLN A 196 3.92 5.51 27.96
C GLN A 196 3.06 4.28 28.31
N PHE A 197 2.34 3.76 27.32
CA PHE A 197 1.54 2.53 27.41
C PHE A 197 2.20 1.36 26.67
N ASP A 198 3.50 1.44 26.38
CA ASP A 198 4.27 0.44 25.60
C ASP A 198 3.70 0.17 24.19
N LEU A 199 3.07 1.17 23.57
CA LEU A 199 2.58 1.12 22.20
C LEU A 199 3.49 1.92 21.29
N LEU A 200 4.08 1.26 20.28
CA LEU A 200 4.91 1.90 19.25
C LEU A 200 4.07 2.09 17.98
N LEU A 201 3.57 3.30 17.79
CA LEU A 201 2.69 3.67 16.69
C LEU A 201 3.43 4.59 15.71
N VAL A 202 3.07 4.53 14.43
CA VAL A 202 3.69 5.39 13.42
C VAL A 202 2.74 6.55 13.11
N PRO A 203 3.14 7.81 13.34
CA PRO A 203 2.31 8.98 13.07
C PRO A 203 1.89 9.07 11.60
N GLY A 204 0.66 9.51 11.37
CA GLY A 204 0.09 9.68 10.03
C GLY A 204 0.70 10.83 9.24
N SER A 205 1.25 11.83 9.92
CA SER A 205 1.97 12.96 9.30
C SER A 205 3.11 12.47 8.41
N GLY A 206 3.80 11.37 8.76
CA GLY A 206 4.82 10.74 7.92
C GLY A 206 4.28 10.17 6.60
N PHE A 207 2.97 10.03 6.47
CA PHE A 207 2.26 9.58 5.27
C PHE A 207 1.44 10.70 4.61
N GLY A 208 1.63 11.95 5.01
CA GLY A 208 0.85 13.07 4.51
C GLY A 208 -0.59 13.11 5.02
N ALA A 209 -0.91 12.40 6.10
CA ALA A 209 -2.26 12.32 6.68
C ALA A 209 -2.22 12.61 8.20
N PRO A 210 -2.01 13.87 8.60
CA PRO A 210 -1.99 14.25 10.01
C PRO A 210 -3.30 13.87 10.72
N GLY A 211 -3.24 13.68 12.02
CA GLY A 211 -4.38 13.25 12.84
C GLY A 211 -4.74 11.77 12.68
N HIS A 212 -3.84 10.97 12.15
CA HIS A 212 -3.95 9.52 12.04
C HIS A 212 -2.70 8.83 12.57
N PHE A 213 -2.77 7.50 12.74
CA PHE A 213 -1.60 6.69 13.06
C PHE A 213 -1.70 5.31 12.39
N ARG A 214 -0.54 4.71 12.10
CA ARG A 214 -0.50 3.36 11.51
C ARG A 214 -0.15 2.33 12.57
N ILE A 215 -0.89 1.21 12.52
CA ILE A 215 -0.61 -0.03 13.23
C ILE A 215 -0.29 -1.12 12.20
N ALA A 216 0.82 -1.85 12.38
CA ALA A 216 1.08 -3.07 11.64
C ALA A 216 0.60 -4.27 12.46
N TYR A 217 -0.20 -5.16 11.87
CA TYR A 217 -0.71 -6.37 12.54
C TYR A 217 -0.15 -7.67 11.96
N CYS A 218 0.96 -7.60 11.22
CA CYS A 218 1.74 -8.77 10.78
C CYS A 218 2.60 -9.33 11.92
N VAL A 219 1.97 -9.64 13.02
CA VAL A 219 2.56 -10.16 14.27
C VAL A 219 1.76 -11.36 14.76
N GLN A 220 2.26 -12.06 15.78
CA GLN A 220 1.50 -13.12 16.41
C GLN A 220 0.24 -12.57 17.09
N THR A 221 -0.86 -13.32 17.04
CA THR A 221 -2.17 -12.90 17.57
C THR A 221 -2.08 -12.55 19.07
N GLU A 222 -1.31 -13.31 19.83
CA GLU A 222 -1.08 -13.08 21.26
C GLU A 222 -0.41 -11.74 21.58
N MET A 223 0.36 -11.19 20.64
CA MET A 223 0.92 -9.85 20.79
C MET A 223 -0.19 -8.79 20.70
N ILE A 224 -1.13 -8.96 19.78
CA ILE A 224 -2.30 -8.08 19.67
C ILE A 224 -3.15 -8.16 20.94
N GLU A 225 -3.48 -9.36 21.40
CA GLU A 225 -4.25 -9.59 22.62
C GLU A 225 -3.63 -8.89 23.83
N ARG A 226 -2.31 -8.94 23.98
CA ARG A 226 -1.59 -8.20 25.03
C ARG A 226 -1.59 -6.69 24.83
N ALA A 227 -1.72 -6.20 23.60
CA ALA A 227 -1.77 -4.77 23.31
C ALA A 227 -3.15 -4.15 23.56
N LEU A 228 -4.25 -4.92 23.45
CA LEU A 228 -5.61 -4.39 23.61
C LEU A 228 -5.85 -3.66 24.95
N PRO A 229 -5.47 -4.19 26.13
CA PRO A 229 -5.61 -3.46 27.38
C PRO A 229 -4.82 -2.14 27.41
N ARG A 230 -3.71 -2.07 26.69
CA ARG A 230 -2.88 -0.86 26.59
C ARG A 230 -3.52 0.20 25.72
N PHE A 231 -4.13 -0.19 24.58
CA PHE A 231 -4.95 0.70 23.76
C PHE A 231 -6.14 1.25 24.54
N LYS A 232 -6.77 0.40 25.38
CA LYS A 232 -7.84 0.86 26.26
C LYS A 232 -7.34 1.90 27.27
N ALA A 233 -6.24 1.61 27.97
CA ALA A 233 -5.65 2.55 28.93
C ALA A 233 -5.24 3.87 28.28
N LEU A 234 -4.70 3.82 27.05
CA LEU A 234 -4.40 5.02 26.26
C LEU A 234 -5.69 5.80 25.95
N ALA A 235 -6.77 5.14 25.53
CA ALA A 235 -8.04 5.79 25.23
C ALA A 235 -8.65 6.42 26.51
N ASP A 236 -8.63 5.72 27.64
CA ASP A 236 -9.15 6.21 28.92
C ASP A 236 -8.37 7.45 29.42
N SER A 237 -7.12 7.64 29.01
CA SER A 237 -6.30 8.82 29.35
C SER A 237 -6.73 10.11 28.64
N TYR A 238 -7.68 10.03 27.70
CA TYR A 238 -8.26 11.17 26.97
C TYR A 238 -9.69 11.51 27.45
N GLN A 239 -10.25 10.73 28.37
CA GLN A 239 -11.56 10.97 28.98
C GLN A 239 -11.42 11.77 30.27
#